data_8e82834a41912e38c3035beb9ffb6ea0
#
_entry.id   8e82834a41912e38c3035beb9ffb6ea0
#
_cell.length_a   1.000
_cell.length_b   1.000
_cell.length_c   1.000
_cell.angle_alpha   90.00
_cell.angle_beta   90.00
_cell.angle_gamma   90.00
#
_symmetry.space_group_name_H-M   'P 1'
#
loop_
_entity.id
_entity.type
_entity.pdbx_description
1 polymer ?
#
loop_
_entity_poly.entity_id
_entity_poly.type
_entity_poly.pdbx_seq_one_letter_code
_entity_poly.pdbx_strand_id
1 'polypeptide(L)'
;MKKKVKILFAIALIFTDVQAGDIVVIGNSNVPKMDVQTVQKVYTGRFVSVDGVSISPVSAKSGTLIRNRFLQDFMNQDEEKYTGYWTVRRYVGKGTPPNELGSPEEVINYVQSTPGGVGYIDEAELKAGMNVVTRK
;
A
#
# COMPACT_ATOMS: atom_id res chain seq x y z
N MET A 1 35.00 -45.62 -35.99
CA MET A 1 33.63 -45.11 -35.80
C MET A 1 33.69 -43.90 -34.89
N LYS A 2 33.43 -42.73 -35.43
CA LYS A 2 33.39 -41.47 -34.61
C LYS A 2 31.99 -41.34 -34.04
N LYS A 3 31.86 -41.50 -32.72
CA LYS A 3 30.62 -41.18 -32.03
C LYS A 3 30.49 -39.65 -31.94
N LYS A 4 29.50 -39.06 -32.59
CA LYS A 4 29.16 -37.65 -32.42
C LYS A 4 28.42 -37.51 -31.09
N VAL A 5 29.07 -36.89 -30.12
CA VAL A 5 28.41 -36.51 -28.87
C VAL A 5 27.62 -35.23 -29.14
N LYS A 6 26.31 -35.34 -29.18
CA LYS A 6 25.45 -34.18 -29.19
C LYS A 6 25.35 -33.64 -27.76
N ILE A 7 26.09 -32.56 -27.50
CA ILE A 7 25.92 -31.84 -26.24
C ILE A 7 24.64 -31.02 -26.38
N LEU A 8 23.58 -31.47 -25.70
CA LEU A 8 22.36 -30.71 -25.59
C LEU A 8 22.58 -29.65 -24.50
N PHE A 9 22.79 -28.39 -24.90
CA PHE A 9 22.70 -27.27 -23.98
C PHE A 9 21.22 -27.03 -23.68
N ALA A 10 20.73 -27.58 -22.57
CA ALA A 10 19.47 -27.16 -22.02
C ALA A 10 19.67 -25.76 -21.43
N ILE A 11 19.25 -24.72 -22.14
CA ILE A 11 19.12 -23.39 -21.56
C ILE A 11 17.96 -23.48 -20.60
N ALA A 12 18.24 -23.65 -19.29
CA ALA A 12 17.25 -23.48 -18.25
C ALA A 12 16.93 -21.97 -18.20
N LEU A 13 15.82 -21.58 -18.80
CA LEU A 13 15.23 -20.27 -18.56
C LEU A 13 14.80 -20.26 -17.10
N ILE A 14 15.64 -19.66 -16.25
CA ILE A 14 15.26 -19.38 -14.88
C ILE A 14 14.31 -18.20 -14.95
N PHE A 15 13.01 -18.48 -14.94
CA PHE A 15 12.01 -17.45 -14.64
C PHE A 15 12.14 -17.14 -13.16
N THR A 16 12.85 -16.07 -12.83
CA THR A 16 12.68 -15.46 -11.52
C THR A 16 11.30 -14.83 -11.54
N ASP A 17 10.34 -15.52 -10.94
CA ASP A 17 9.09 -14.87 -10.55
C ASP A 17 9.44 -13.75 -9.58
N VAL A 18 9.48 -12.52 -10.12
CA VAL A 18 9.50 -11.34 -9.27
C VAL A 18 8.11 -11.27 -8.64
N GLN A 19 7.92 -11.99 -7.54
CA GLN A 19 6.74 -11.81 -6.74
C GLN A 19 6.77 -10.37 -6.23
N ALA A 20 5.76 -9.60 -6.60
CA ALA A 20 5.49 -8.34 -5.96
C ALA A 20 5.43 -8.59 -4.45
N GLY A 21 6.23 -7.88 -3.66
CA GLY A 21 6.25 -8.00 -2.20
C GLY A 21 4.88 -7.65 -1.60
N ASP A 22 4.69 -7.97 -0.35
CA ASP A 22 3.47 -7.63 0.36
C ASP A 22 3.33 -6.11 0.51
N ILE A 23 2.10 -5.64 0.58
CA ILE A 23 1.80 -4.27 0.92
C ILE A 23 1.97 -4.10 2.43
N VAL A 24 2.65 -3.05 2.83
CA VAL A 24 2.79 -2.65 4.23
C VAL A 24 2.24 -1.24 4.41
N VAL A 25 1.60 -1.01 5.54
CA VAL A 25 1.15 0.32 5.95
C VAL A 25 2.21 0.92 6.86
N ILE A 26 2.70 2.09 6.50
CA ILE A 26 3.69 2.85 7.25
C ILE A 26 3.07 4.10 7.85
N GLY A 27 3.61 4.54 8.97
CA GLY A 27 3.15 5.74 9.66
C GLY A 27 4.32 6.60 10.12
N ASN A 28 4.00 7.87 10.37
CA ASN A 28 4.92 8.74 11.10
C ASN A 28 5.31 8.09 12.44
N SER A 29 6.44 8.48 12.99
CA SER A 29 6.92 7.92 14.27
C SER A 29 5.92 8.04 15.43
N ASN A 30 5.00 9.02 15.37
CA ASN A 30 3.97 9.21 16.38
C ASN A 30 2.70 8.37 16.16
N VAL A 31 2.60 7.65 15.05
CA VAL A 31 1.42 6.83 14.73
C VAL A 31 1.52 5.48 15.42
N PRO A 32 0.49 5.08 16.21
CA PRO A 32 0.49 3.79 16.87
C PRO A 32 0.30 2.63 15.89
N LYS A 33 0.72 1.44 16.29
CA LYS A 33 0.39 0.20 15.57
C LYS A 33 -1.12 0.06 15.52
N MET A 34 -1.63 -0.46 14.39
CA MET A 34 -3.04 -0.69 14.22
C MET A 34 -3.30 -2.00 13.50
N ASP A 35 -4.48 -2.57 13.70
CA ASP A 35 -4.91 -3.76 12.99
C ASP A 35 -5.51 -3.41 11.61
N VAL A 36 -5.77 -4.44 10.82
CA VAL A 36 -6.35 -4.27 9.46
C VAL A 36 -7.71 -3.57 9.53
N GLN A 37 -8.54 -3.87 10.52
CA GLN A 37 -9.85 -3.23 10.66
C GLN A 37 -9.71 -1.72 10.94
N THR A 38 -8.75 -1.33 11.73
CA THR A 38 -8.46 0.09 12.00
C THR A 38 -7.98 0.78 10.73
N VAL A 39 -7.11 0.14 9.94
CA VAL A 39 -6.69 0.67 8.63
C VAL A 39 -7.91 0.89 7.71
N GLN A 40 -8.83 -0.06 7.67
CA GLN A 40 -10.07 0.09 6.89
C GLN A 40 -10.87 1.30 7.32
N LYS A 41 -11.00 1.53 8.62
CA LYS A 41 -11.75 2.68 9.17
C LYS A 41 -11.05 4.00 8.89
N VAL A 42 -9.72 4.02 8.92
CA VAL A 42 -8.93 5.21 8.54
C VAL A 42 -9.14 5.54 7.06
N TYR A 43 -9.00 4.57 6.17
CA TYR A 43 -9.11 4.79 4.73
C TYR A 43 -10.54 4.95 4.22
N THR A 44 -11.52 4.73 5.05
CA THR A 44 -12.95 5.03 4.78
C THR A 44 -13.44 6.29 5.48
N GLY A 45 -12.56 7.00 6.17
CA GLY A 45 -12.90 8.23 6.88
C GLY A 45 -13.75 8.04 8.14
N ARG A 46 -13.93 6.81 8.59
CA ARG A 46 -14.69 6.50 9.81
C ARG A 46 -13.88 6.82 11.08
N PHE A 47 -12.56 6.64 11.02
CA PHE A 47 -11.65 7.07 12.07
C PHE A 47 -10.76 8.19 11.56
N VAL A 48 -10.74 9.30 12.28
CA VAL A 48 -9.88 10.46 12.05
C VAL A 48 -8.75 10.53 13.07
N SER A 49 -8.81 9.70 14.10
CA SER A 49 -7.77 9.55 15.11
C SER A 49 -7.68 8.11 15.57
N VAL A 50 -6.50 7.72 16.05
CA VAL A 50 -6.23 6.39 16.64
C VAL A 50 -5.42 6.63 17.90
N ASP A 51 -5.89 6.13 19.04
CA ASP A 51 -5.25 6.30 20.36
C ASP A 51 -4.88 7.76 20.65
N GLY A 52 -5.75 8.68 20.30
CA GLY A 52 -5.54 10.12 20.52
C GLY A 52 -4.65 10.82 19.51
N VAL A 53 -4.09 10.11 18.54
CA VAL A 53 -3.28 10.68 17.46
C VAL A 53 -4.18 10.96 16.25
N SER A 54 -4.20 12.20 15.80
CA SER A 54 -4.90 12.59 14.57
C SER A 54 -4.20 11.96 13.35
N ILE A 55 -4.95 11.25 12.51
CA ILE A 55 -4.41 10.49 11.37
C ILE A 55 -4.70 11.21 10.07
N SER A 56 -3.67 11.34 9.25
CA SER A 56 -3.72 11.97 7.92
C SER A 56 -3.26 10.96 6.86
N PRO A 57 -4.16 10.11 6.33
CA PRO A 57 -3.78 9.09 5.37
C PRO A 57 -3.56 9.67 3.98
N VAL A 58 -2.61 9.07 3.25
CA VAL A 58 -2.41 9.28 1.80
C VAL A 58 -2.47 7.95 1.08
N SER A 59 -2.76 8.00 -0.20
CA SER A 59 -2.96 6.84 -1.06
C SER A 59 -2.05 6.92 -2.28
N ALA A 60 -1.80 5.80 -2.93
CA ALA A 60 -1.26 5.79 -4.27
C ALA A 60 -2.33 6.20 -5.28
N LYS A 61 -1.92 6.64 -6.47
CA LYS A 61 -2.85 7.05 -7.52
C LYS A 61 -3.74 5.91 -7.99
N SER A 62 -4.99 6.26 -8.28
CA SER A 62 -5.93 5.34 -8.92
C SER A 62 -5.33 4.74 -10.19
N GLY A 63 -5.57 3.45 -10.42
CA GLY A 63 -5.08 2.72 -11.59
C GLY A 63 -3.67 2.16 -11.43
N THR A 64 -2.96 2.45 -10.36
CA THR A 64 -1.65 1.85 -10.09
C THR A 64 -1.80 0.46 -9.49
N LEU A 65 -0.83 -0.40 -9.78
CA LEU A 65 -0.81 -1.76 -9.24
C LEU A 65 -0.80 -1.78 -7.71
N ILE A 66 -0.02 -0.89 -7.09
CA ILE A 66 0.08 -0.82 -5.63
C ILE A 66 -1.26 -0.41 -5.00
N ARG A 67 -2.00 0.51 -5.61
CA ARG A 67 -3.34 0.88 -5.15
C ARG A 67 -4.32 -0.28 -5.24
N ASN A 68 -4.33 -0.98 -6.37
CA ASN A 68 -5.22 -2.13 -6.57
C ASN A 68 -4.92 -3.23 -5.54
N ARG A 69 -3.66 -3.50 -5.27
CA ARG A 69 -3.24 -4.50 -4.28
C ARG A 69 -3.64 -4.08 -2.87
N PHE A 70 -3.43 -2.83 -2.51
CA PHE A 70 -3.87 -2.31 -1.21
C PHE A 70 -5.38 -2.46 -1.02
N LEU A 71 -6.17 -2.07 -2.01
CA LEU A 71 -7.62 -2.19 -1.95
C LEU A 71 -8.07 -3.65 -1.79
N GLN A 72 -7.45 -4.57 -2.52
CA GLN A 72 -7.76 -6.00 -2.40
C GLN A 72 -7.35 -6.57 -1.05
N ASP A 73 -6.10 -6.31 -0.64
CA ASP A 73 -5.50 -6.97 0.53
C ASP A 73 -6.01 -6.39 1.86
N PHE A 74 -6.20 -5.07 1.93
CA PHE A 74 -6.60 -4.40 3.17
C PHE A 74 -8.06 -4.03 3.21
N MET A 75 -8.66 -3.64 2.08
CA MET A 75 -10.02 -3.13 2.03
C MET A 75 -11.03 -4.16 1.54
N ASN A 76 -10.56 -5.26 0.97
CA ASN A 76 -11.40 -6.27 0.32
C ASN A 76 -12.35 -5.66 -0.73
N GLN A 77 -11.84 -4.71 -1.49
CA GLN A 77 -12.58 -3.94 -2.50
C GLN A 77 -11.78 -3.81 -3.78
N ASP A 78 -12.45 -3.48 -4.88
CA ASP A 78 -11.85 -2.99 -6.10
C ASP A 78 -11.90 -1.45 -6.15
N GLU A 79 -11.27 -0.88 -7.18
CA GLU A 79 -11.23 0.58 -7.38
C GLU A 79 -12.63 1.18 -7.53
N GLU A 80 -13.50 0.51 -8.27
CA GLU A 80 -14.86 0.99 -8.54
C GLU A 80 -15.68 1.11 -7.25
N LYS A 81 -15.62 0.09 -6.39
CA LYS A 81 -16.30 0.10 -5.09
C LYS A 81 -15.77 1.20 -4.17
N TYR A 82 -14.46 1.32 -4.09
CA TYR A 82 -13.83 2.33 -3.23
C TYR A 82 -14.14 3.75 -3.71
N THR A 83 -14.03 4.00 -5.00
CA THR A 83 -14.37 5.30 -5.60
C THR A 83 -15.85 5.62 -5.43
N GLY A 84 -16.74 4.65 -5.65
CA GLY A 84 -18.17 4.81 -5.44
C GLY A 84 -18.52 5.14 -4.00
N TYR A 85 -17.89 4.48 -3.04
CA TYR A 85 -18.06 4.78 -1.62
C TYR A 85 -17.73 6.25 -1.30
N TRP A 86 -16.60 6.76 -1.78
CA TRP A 86 -16.21 8.14 -1.52
C TRP A 86 -17.05 9.15 -2.29
N THR A 87 -17.52 8.81 -3.48
CA THR A 87 -18.44 9.67 -4.25
C THR A 87 -19.69 9.97 -3.43
N VAL A 88 -20.29 8.96 -2.81
CA VAL A 88 -21.46 9.13 -1.94
C VAL A 88 -21.12 9.96 -0.71
N ARG A 89 -20.01 9.69 -0.05
CA ARG A 89 -19.60 10.44 1.15
C ARG A 89 -19.33 11.91 0.87
N ARG A 90 -18.69 12.22 -0.25
CA ARG A 90 -18.49 13.61 -0.68
C ARG A 90 -19.81 14.31 -0.95
N TYR A 91 -20.70 13.64 -1.65
CA TYR A 91 -22.01 14.21 -2.00
C TYR A 91 -22.81 14.58 -0.75
N VAL A 92 -22.79 13.74 0.30
CA VAL A 92 -23.51 14.02 1.56
C VAL A 92 -22.67 14.84 2.55
N GLY A 93 -21.53 15.37 2.16
CA GLY A 93 -20.70 16.26 3.00
C GLY A 93 -19.91 15.55 4.12
N LYS A 94 -19.66 14.25 4.02
CA LYS A 94 -18.95 13.46 5.06
C LYS A 94 -17.44 13.35 4.82
N GLY A 95 -16.86 14.22 4.03
CA GLY A 95 -15.41 14.27 3.81
C GLY A 95 -14.97 13.96 2.40
N THR A 96 -13.67 13.92 2.20
CA THR A 96 -13.00 13.64 0.92
C THR A 96 -12.07 12.43 1.09
N PRO A 97 -11.80 11.69 -0.01
CA PRO A 97 -10.86 10.57 0.07
C PRO A 97 -9.44 11.05 0.42
N PRO A 98 -8.58 10.14 0.89
CA PRO A 98 -7.17 10.44 1.09
C PRO A 98 -6.53 11.01 -0.18
N ASN A 99 -5.63 11.98 -0.02
CA ASN A 99 -4.88 12.53 -1.15
C ASN A 99 -4.04 11.44 -1.81
N GLU A 100 -3.92 11.52 -3.13
CA GLU A 100 -3.14 10.59 -3.92
C GLU A 100 -1.75 11.15 -4.20
N LEU A 101 -0.72 10.32 -4.01
CA LEU A 101 0.67 10.63 -4.31
C LEU A 101 1.20 9.74 -5.44
N GLY A 102 2.16 10.26 -6.21
CA GLY A 102 2.57 9.67 -7.48
C GLY A 102 3.66 8.60 -7.40
N SER A 103 4.35 8.47 -6.26
CA SER A 103 5.48 7.54 -6.13
C SER A 103 5.64 7.04 -4.70
N PRO A 104 6.35 5.90 -4.49
CA PRO A 104 6.69 5.44 -3.15
C PRO A 104 7.53 6.45 -2.37
N GLU A 105 8.44 7.16 -3.04
CA GLU A 105 9.28 8.19 -2.41
C GLU A 105 8.42 9.34 -1.86
N GLU A 106 7.42 9.77 -2.60
CA GLU A 106 6.49 10.82 -2.14
C GLU A 106 5.70 10.36 -0.92
N VAL A 107 5.23 9.10 -0.92
CA VAL A 107 4.52 8.52 0.23
C VAL A 107 5.44 8.47 1.46
N ILE A 108 6.65 7.97 1.30
CA ILE A 108 7.64 7.87 2.38
C ILE A 108 7.96 9.27 2.94
N ASN A 109 8.25 10.23 2.07
CA ASN A 109 8.57 11.59 2.48
C ASN A 109 7.41 12.25 3.23
N TYR A 110 6.19 12.10 2.73
CA TYR A 110 5.00 12.60 3.40
C TYR A 110 4.83 12.00 4.80
N VAL A 111 4.91 10.68 4.89
CA VAL A 111 4.73 9.96 6.16
C VAL A 111 5.78 10.36 7.18
N GLN A 112 7.05 10.47 6.77
CA GLN A 112 8.14 10.83 7.68
C GLN A 112 8.09 12.28 8.15
N SER A 113 7.59 13.19 7.33
CA SER A 113 7.57 14.63 7.63
C SER A 113 6.25 15.13 8.22
N THR A 114 5.20 14.30 8.24
CA THR A 114 3.87 14.72 8.66
C THR A 114 3.45 13.96 9.92
N PRO A 115 3.32 14.64 11.07
CA PRO A 115 2.75 14.01 12.27
C PRO A 115 1.36 13.43 11.96
N GLY A 116 1.12 12.19 12.35
CA GLY A 116 -0.11 11.46 12.02
C GLY A 116 -0.19 10.94 10.59
N GLY A 117 0.81 11.19 9.77
CA GLY A 117 0.85 10.72 8.39
C GLY A 117 0.87 9.19 8.28
N VAL A 118 0.05 8.65 7.41
CA VAL A 118 -0.07 7.21 7.12
C VAL A 118 -0.14 7.01 5.62
N GLY A 119 0.55 6.00 5.13
CA GLY A 119 0.51 5.61 3.72
C GLY A 119 0.84 4.13 3.59
N TYR A 120 0.82 3.62 2.37
CA TYR A 120 1.18 2.25 2.10
C TYR A 120 2.19 2.17 0.94
N ILE A 121 3.07 1.21 1.05
CA ILE A 121 4.13 0.93 0.06
C ILE A 121 4.29 -0.57 -0.12
N ASP A 122 5.01 -0.96 -1.17
CA ASP A 122 5.50 -2.32 -1.30
C ASP A 122 6.58 -2.58 -0.24
N GLU A 123 6.60 -3.77 0.34
CA GLU A 123 7.61 -4.16 1.32
C GLU A 123 9.04 -3.98 0.82
N ALA A 124 9.27 -4.13 -0.48
CA ALA A 124 10.59 -3.91 -1.10
C ALA A 124 11.11 -2.47 -0.92
N GLU A 125 10.23 -1.50 -0.68
CA GLU A 125 10.58 -0.10 -0.46
C GLU A 125 10.87 0.23 1.02
N LEU A 126 10.69 -0.74 1.93
CA LEU A 126 10.98 -0.53 3.35
C LEU A 126 12.46 -0.28 3.59
N LYS A 127 12.74 0.70 4.44
CA LYS A 127 14.08 1.00 4.94
C LYS A 127 14.12 0.88 6.46
N ALA A 128 15.31 0.66 6.99
CA ALA A 128 15.52 0.60 8.44
C ALA A 128 15.04 1.90 9.10
N GLY A 129 14.40 1.78 10.25
CA GLY A 129 13.89 2.91 11.03
C GLY A 129 12.48 3.39 10.64
N MET A 130 11.88 2.87 9.57
CA MET A 130 10.50 3.18 9.23
C MET A 130 9.53 2.53 10.22
N ASN A 131 8.49 3.27 10.59
CA ASN A 131 7.42 2.75 11.44
C ASN A 131 6.41 1.96 10.60
N VAL A 132 6.48 0.64 10.64
CA VAL A 132 5.47 -0.23 10.03
C VAL A 132 4.32 -0.36 11.01
N VAL A 133 3.17 0.23 10.68
CA VAL A 133 2.00 0.22 11.59
C VAL A 133 1.11 -0.99 11.38
N THR A 134 1.09 -1.56 10.19
CA THR A 134 0.26 -2.74 9.87
C THR A 134 0.92 -3.60 8.80
N ARG A 135 0.93 -4.90 9.05
CA ARG A 135 1.19 -5.93 8.05
C ARG A 135 -0.03 -6.83 7.96
N LYS A 136 -0.26 -7.39 6.79
CA LYS A 136 -1.28 -8.42 6.64
C LYS A 136 -0.67 -9.81 6.76
#